data_69e9283b334248a5e7c14b992d70e17c
#
_entry.id   69e9283b334248a5e7c14b992d70e17c
#
_cell.length_a   1.000
_cell.length_b   1.000
_cell.length_c   1.000
_cell.angle_alpha   90.00
_cell.angle_beta   90.00
_cell.angle_gamma   90.00
#
_symmetry.space_group_name_H-M   'P 1'
#
loop_
_entity.id
_entity.type
_entity.pdbx_description
1 polymer ?
#
loop_
_entity_poly.entity_id
_entity_poly.type
_entity_poly.pdbx_seq_one_letter_code
_entity_poly.pdbx_strand_id
1 'polypeptide(L)'
;SYTFLHSMPILTENCKRVQISKLNADLTRLSSRYQSVLVEGAFGWLTPINKDYSFADWVAEHNMPVVLVVGIKEGCINHTLLTAKAILDRGLPLLGWVANRVNPCLGYYAEIIDTLKQKIDAPLLGEVSYIHKPEEQDLSRFITNLDRLTYMKTELVA
;
A
#
# COMPACT_ATOMS: atom_id res chain seq x y z
N SER A 1 -0.73 13.84 11.30
CA SER A 1 0.36 13.10 10.64
C SER A 1 1.64 13.18 11.45
N TYR A 2 2.49 12.19 11.30
CA TYR A 2 3.83 12.15 11.88
C TYR A 2 4.85 12.26 10.76
N THR A 3 5.89 13.07 10.99
CA THR A 3 7.03 13.17 10.09
C THR A 3 8.26 12.62 10.82
N PHE A 4 8.94 11.66 10.20
CA PHE A 4 10.14 11.05 10.74
C PHE A 4 11.34 11.46 9.89
N LEU A 5 12.43 11.85 10.55
CA LEU A 5 13.69 12.22 9.89
C LEU A 5 14.51 11.01 9.45
N HIS A 6 14.18 9.82 9.96
CA HIS A 6 14.90 8.57 9.70
C HIS A 6 13.94 7.46 9.30
N SER A 7 14.43 6.51 8.53
CA SER A 7 13.68 5.43 7.90
C SER A 7 13.07 4.39 8.85
N MET A 8 13.27 4.50 10.17
CA MET A 8 12.70 3.57 11.15
C MET A 8 12.24 4.30 12.41
N PRO A 9 10.93 4.42 12.63
CA PRO A 9 10.39 5.15 13.78
C PRO A 9 10.75 4.55 15.14
N ILE A 10 11.10 3.25 15.20
CA ILE A 10 11.40 2.53 16.45
C ILE A 10 12.85 2.69 16.92
N LEU A 11 13.80 2.99 16.02
CA LEU A 11 15.22 2.91 16.32
C LEU A 11 15.85 4.18 16.89
N THR A 12 15.08 5.24 17.06
CA THR A 12 15.61 6.48 17.63
C THR A 12 15.05 6.69 19.03
N GLU A 13 15.90 6.68 20.04
CA GLU A 13 15.55 6.93 21.44
C GLU A 13 14.80 8.27 21.65
N ASN A 14 14.91 9.20 20.73
CA ASN A 14 14.26 10.51 20.73
C ASN A 14 13.02 10.60 19.84
N CYS A 15 12.55 9.51 19.22
CA CYS A 15 11.32 9.56 18.43
C CYS A 15 10.10 9.73 19.32
N LYS A 16 9.34 10.78 19.07
CA LYS A 16 7.98 10.91 19.59
C LYS A 16 7.23 9.62 19.30
N ARG A 17 6.89 8.87 20.34
CA ARG A 17 6.11 7.63 20.20
C ARG A 17 4.87 7.91 19.39
N VAL A 18 4.65 7.13 18.33
CA VAL A 18 3.40 7.18 17.58
C VAL A 18 2.27 6.78 18.53
N GLN A 19 1.31 7.67 18.70
CA GLN A 19 0.13 7.42 19.54
C GLN A 19 -0.99 6.88 18.63
N ILE A 20 -1.40 5.65 18.86
CA ILE A 20 -2.49 5.02 18.11
C ILE A 20 -3.80 5.83 18.24
N SER A 21 -4.06 6.38 19.45
CA SER A 21 -5.22 7.25 19.66
C SER A 21 -5.24 8.48 18.75
N LYS A 22 -4.06 9.04 18.43
CA LYS A 22 -3.96 10.15 17.49
C LYS A 22 -4.21 9.70 16.04
N LEU A 23 -3.71 8.55 15.65
CA LEU A 23 -4.00 7.97 14.31
C LEU A 23 -5.51 7.74 14.16
N ASN A 24 -6.15 7.16 15.17
CA ASN A 24 -7.59 6.90 15.18
C ASN A 24 -8.41 8.20 15.10
N ALA A 25 -8.03 9.22 15.88
CA ALA A 25 -8.69 10.52 15.85
C ALA A 25 -8.54 11.22 14.48
N ASP A 26 -7.35 11.15 13.88
CA ASP A 26 -7.10 11.72 12.55
C ASP A 26 -7.90 10.95 11.47
N LEU A 27 -7.94 9.62 11.52
CA LEU A 27 -8.76 8.81 10.61
C LEU A 27 -10.23 9.15 10.72
N THR A 28 -10.79 9.17 11.94
CA THR A 28 -12.20 9.53 12.19
C THR A 28 -12.53 10.92 11.65
N ARG A 29 -11.67 11.90 11.93
CA ARG A 29 -11.83 13.28 11.45
C ARG A 29 -11.82 13.37 9.92
N LEU A 30 -10.94 12.63 9.24
CA LEU A 30 -10.85 12.63 7.79
C LEU A 30 -12.05 11.88 7.16
N SER A 31 -12.43 10.73 7.71
CA SER A 31 -13.56 9.94 7.22
C SER A 31 -14.92 10.64 7.39
N SER A 32 -15.07 11.48 8.43
CA SER A 32 -16.28 12.30 8.59
C SER A 32 -16.32 13.49 7.63
N ARG A 33 -15.19 13.92 7.09
CA ARG A 33 -15.09 15.12 6.26
C ARG A 33 -15.04 14.82 4.76
N TYR A 34 -14.51 13.66 4.38
CA TYR A 34 -14.29 13.29 2.98
C TYR A 34 -14.99 11.97 2.64
N GLN A 35 -15.47 11.85 1.41
CA GLN A 35 -16.12 10.64 0.91
C GLN A 35 -15.15 9.46 0.80
N SER A 36 -13.87 9.74 0.58
CA SER A 36 -12.82 8.73 0.47
C SER A 36 -11.57 9.23 1.16
N VAL A 37 -10.90 8.34 1.89
CA VAL A 37 -9.63 8.61 2.57
C VAL A 37 -8.63 7.56 2.12
N LEU A 38 -7.51 8.01 1.55
CA LEU A 38 -6.38 7.17 1.25
C LEU A 38 -5.39 7.22 2.42
N VAL A 39 -5.05 6.05 2.93
CA VAL A 39 -4.04 5.91 3.98
C VAL A 39 -2.81 5.28 3.38
N GLU A 40 -1.68 5.95 3.49
CA GLU A 40 -0.39 5.44 3.04
C GLU A 40 0.48 5.08 4.26
N GLY A 41 1.03 3.86 4.25
CA GLY A 41 2.03 3.41 5.21
C GLY A 41 3.45 3.65 4.70
N ALA A 42 4.41 3.77 5.61
CA ALA A 42 5.82 3.86 5.29
C ALA A 42 6.52 2.51 5.49
N PHE A 43 7.50 2.19 4.65
CA PHE A 43 8.44 1.06 4.76
C PHE A 43 7.86 -0.35 4.64
N GLY A 44 6.56 -0.52 4.39
CA GLY A 44 5.95 -1.80 4.09
C GLY A 44 4.91 -2.26 5.11
N TRP A 45 4.29 -3.39 4.79
CA TRP A 45 3.07 -3.88 5.46
C TRP A 45 3.26 -4.15 6.96
N LEU A 46 4.33 -4.83 7.32
CA LEU A 46 4.60 -5.20 8.71
C LEU A 46 5.45 -4.18 9.46
N THR A 47 5.56 -2.95 8.98
CA THR A 47 6.33 -1.90 9.65
C THR A 47 5.82 -1.70 11.08
N PRO A 48 6.69 -1.87 12.10
CA PRO A 48 6.31 -1.66 13.48
C PRO A 48 5.96 -0.18 13.74
N ILE A 49 4.85 0.07 14.39
CA ILE A 49 4.48 1.39 14.94
C ILE A 49 5.03 1.53 16.36
N ASN A 50 5.03 0.44 17.11
CA ASN A 50 5.65 0.33 18.43
C ASN A 50 6.10 -1.12 18.66
N LYS A 51 6.47 -1.49 19.90
CA LYS A 51 7.02 -2.83 20.23
C LYS A 51 6.03 -3.97 19.95
N ASP A 52 4.74 -3.72 20.12
CA ASP A 52 3.69 -4.73 20.13
C ASP A 52 2.69 -4.55 18.98
N TYR A 53 2.88 -3.54 18.12
CA TYR A 53 1.85 -3.11 17.18
C TYR A 53 2.48 -2.63 15.86
N SER A 54 2.05 -3.23 14.78
CA SER A 54 2.48 -2.89 13.42
C SER A 54 1.45 -2.04 12.67
N PHE A 55 1.84 -1.49 11.53
CA PHE A 55 0.91 -0.81 10.62
C PHE A 55 -0.19 -1.78 10.13
N ALA A 56 0.16 -3.03 9.88
CA ALA A 56 -0.79 -4.07 9.49
C ALA A 56 -1.85 -4.33 10.57
N ASP A 57 -1.49 -4.28 11.86
CA ASP A 57 -2.44 -4.44 12.96
C ASP A 57 -3.45 -3.29 12.95
N TRP A 58 -2.96 -2.06 12.78
CA TRP A 58 -3.83 -0.89 12.73
C TRP A 58 -4.79 -0.91 11.53
N VAL A 59 -4.31 -1.30 10.35
CA VAL A 59 -5.15 -1.45 9.15
C VAL A 59 -6.21 -2.53 9.35
N ALA A 60 -5.84 -3.65 9.98
CA ALA A 60 -6.76 -4.76 10.25
C ALA A 60 -7.84 -4.38 11.27
N GLU A 61 -7.51 -3.67 12.35
CA GLU A 61 -8.50 -3.17 13.33
C GLU A 61 -9.57 -2.28 12.71
N HIS A 62 -9.21 -1.55 11.65
CA HIS A 62 -10.14 -0.68 10.93
C HIS A 62 -10.76 -1.33 9.69
N ASN A 63 -10.53 -2.63 9.46
CA ASN A 63 -11.02 -3.37 8.29
C ASN A 63 -10.79 -2.63 6.96
N MET A 64 -9.63 -2.00 6.81
CA MET A 64 -9.35 -1.20 5.62
C MET A 64 -9.03 -2.11 4.42
N PRO A 65 -9.72 -1.94 3.28
CA PRO A 65 -9.32 -2.61 2.06
C PRO A 65 -7.96 -2.09 1.57
N VAL A 66 -7.17 -2.97 0.96
CA VAL A 66 -5.77 -2.69 0.62
C VAL A 66 -5.56 -2.64 -0.89
N VAL A 67 -4.80 -1.66 -1.34
CA VAL A 67 -4.18 -1.62 -2.66
C VAL A 67 -2.67 -1.79 -2.48
N LEU A 68 -2.08 -2.78 -3.13
CA LEU A 68 -0.66 -3.08 -3.01
C LEU A 68 0.13 -2.37 -4.12
N VAL A 69 1.05 -1.48 -3.75
CA VAL A 69 1.99 -0.86 -4.69
C VAL A 69 3.29 -1.64 -4.69
N VAL A 70 3.64 -2.19 -5.84
CA VAL A 70 4.79 -3.08 -6.02
C VAL A 70 5.91 -2.37 -6.74
N GLY A 71 7.02 -2.10 -6.06
CA GLY A 71 8.24 -1.63 -6.72
C GLY A 71 8.88 -2.76 -7.54
N ILE A 72 8.82 -2.65 -8.88
CA ILE A 72 9.32 -3.70 -9.78
C ILE A 72 10.84 -3.60 -9.89
N LYS A 73 11.50 -4.56 -9.26
CA LYS A 73 12.96 -4.72 -9.17
C LYS A 73 13.30 -6.20 -8.93
N GLU A 74 14.57 -6.55 -8.95
CA GLU A 74 15.01 -7.89 -8.58
C GLU A 74 14.49 -8.31 -7.20
N GLY A 75 14.02 -9.56 -7.09
CA GLY A 75 13.44 -10.11 -5.86
C GLY A 75 12.01 -9.63 -5.53
N CYS A 76 11.41 -8.75 -6.32
CA CYS A 76 10.08 -8.20 -6.04
C CYS A 76 8.98 -9.27 -6.04
N ILE A 77 9.09 -10.33 -6.84
CA ILE A 77 8.08 -11.41 -6.87
C ILE A 77 7.90 -12.00 -5.48
N ASN A 78 8.98 -12.42 -4.83
CA ASN A 78 8.92 -12.99 -3.49
C ASN A 78 8.32 -12.02 -2.47
N HIS A 79 8.82 -10.77 -2.43
CA HIS A 79 8.32 -9.76 -1.50
C HIS A 79 6.84 -9.46 -1.71
N THR A 80 6.40 -9.37 -2.96
CA THR A 80 5.01 -9.12 -3.32
C THR A 80 4.09 -10.24 -2.87
N LEU A 81 4.45 -11.49 -3.17
CA LEU A 81 3.65 -12.65 -2.79
C LEU A 81 3.56 -12.83 -1.27
N LEU A 82 4.66 -12.62 -0.55
CA LEU A 82 4.65 -12.63 0.91
C LEU A 82 3.75 -11.53 1.47
N THR A 83 3.81 -10.32 0.92
CA THR A 83 2.97 -9.21 1.37
C THR A 83 1.49 -9.45 1.05
N ALA A 84 1.17 -9.88 -0.18
CA ALA A 84 -0.20 -10.21 -0.56
C ALA A 84 -0.79 -11.29 0.34
N LYS A 85 -0.03 -12.36 0.59
CA LYS A 85 -0.44 -13.41 1.52
C LYS A 85 -0.67 -12.86 2.93
N ALA A 86 0.24 -12.06 3.45
CA ALA A 86 0.11 -11.48 4.79
C ALA A 86 -1.10 -10.55 4.94
N ILE A 87 -1.54 -9.88 3.87
CA ILE A 87 -2.78 -9.08 3.84
C ILE A 87 -4.00 -10.00 3.92
N LEU A 88 -4.04 -11.04 3.07
CA LEU A 88 -5.15 -11.99 3.00
C LEU A 88 -5.29 -12.82 4.28
N ASP A 89 -4.18 -13.24 4.89
CA ASP A 89 -4.17 -13.98 6.16
C ASP A 89 -4.78 -13.19 7.33
N ARG A 90 -4.88 -11.86 7.20
CA ARG A 90 -5.58 -10.99 8.16
C ARG A 90 -7.06 -10.79 7.82
N GLY A 91 -7.57 -11.47 6.80
CA GLY A 91 -8.96 -11.35 6.36
C GLY A 91 -9.29 -10.06 5.65
N LEU A 92 -8.28 -9.29 5.21
CA LEU A 92 -8.48 -8.01 4.55
C LEU A 92 -8.63 -8.19 3.04
N PRO A 93 -9.54 -7.44 2.40
CA PRO A 93 -9.68 -7.46 0.94
C PRO A 93 -8.48 -6.79 0.27
N LEU A 94 -7.82 -7.52 -0.62
CA LEU A 94 -6.83 -6.97 -1.54
C LEU A 94 -7.56 -6.51 -2.81
N LEU A 95 -7.85 -5.21 -2.91
CA LEU A 95 -8.65 -4.64 -4.01
C LEU A 95 -7.94 -4.69 -5.36
N GLY A 96 -6.63 -4.70 -5.34
CA GLY A 96 -5.81 -4.73 -6.53
C GLY A 96 -4.37 -4.35 -6.23
N TRP A 97 -3.56 -4.31 -7.27
CA TRP A 97 -2.17 -3.92 -7.14
C TRP A 97 -1.72 -3.01 -8.30
N VAL A 98 -0.69 -2.23 -8.04
CA VAL A 98 -0.06 -1.32 -9.01
C VAL A 98 1.40 -1.72 -9.18
N ALA A 99 1.83 -1.90 -10.42
CA ALA A 99 3.23 -2.11 -10.74
C ALA A 99 3.94 -0.75 -10.89
N ASN A 100 4.90 -0.47 -10.03
CA ASN A 100 5.72 0.72 -10.08
C ASN A 100 7.14 0.37 -10.52
N ARG A 101 7.52 0.72 -11.75
CA ARG A 101 8.85 0.44 -12.29
C ARG A 101 9.88 1.36 -11.66
N VAL A 102 10.63 0.86 -10.69
CA VAL A 102 11.66 1.63 -9.97
C VAL A 102 13.07 1.46 -10.55
N ASN A 103 13.27 0.50 -11.46
CA ASN A 103 14.54 0.27 -12.14
C ASN A 103 14.33 0.34 -13.65
N PRO A 104 14.92 1.35 -14.36
CA PRO A 104 14.76 1.49 -15.80
C PRO A 104 15.45 0.38 -16.60
N CYS A 105 16.50 -0.24 -16.05
CA CYS A 105 17.34 -1.23 -16.71
C CYS A 105 16.99 -2.67 -16.32
N LEU A 106 15.85 -2.90 -15.67
CA LEU A 106 15.45 -4.24 -15.26
C LEU A 106 15.14 -5.11 -16.49
N GLY A 107 15.87 -6.21 -16.64
CA GLY A 107 15.55 -7.26 -17.59
C GLY A 107 14.31 -8.05 -17.18
N TYR A 108 13.68 -8.72 -18.14
CA TYR A 108 12.53 -9.60 -17.88
C TYR A 108 11.34 -8.91 -17.19
N TYR A 109 11.15 -7.61 -17.45
CA TYR A 109 10.05 -6.85 -16.83
C TYR A 109 8.69 -7.43 -17.15
N ALA A 110 8.44 -7.78 -18.41
CA ALA A 110 7.16 -8.34 -18.86
C ALA A 110 6.87 -9.68 -18.17
N GLU A 111 7.87 -10.54 -18.07
CA GLU A 111 7.76 -11.84 -17.43
C GLU A 111 7.49 -11.74 -15.92
N ILE A 112 8.08 -10.73 -15.27
CA ILE A 112 7.80 -10.41 -13.85
C ILE A 112 6.32 -10.01 -13.70
N ILE A 113 5.84 -9.10 -14.54
CA ILE A 113 4.43 -8.66 -14.51
C ILE A 113 3.49 -9.81 -14.76
N ASP A 114 3.75 -10.64 -15.77
CA ASP A 114 2.92 -11.80 -16.09
C ASP A 114 2.91 -12.83 -14.96
N THR A 115 4.05 -13.07 -14.33
CA THR A 115 4.14 -13.93 -13.14
C THR A 115 3.29 -13.40 -12.00
N LEU A 116 3.37 -12.10 -11.70
CA LEU A 116 2.58 -11.48 -10.64
C LEU A 116 1.08 -11.51 -10.96
N LYS A 117 0.67 -11.24 -12.21
CA LYS A 117 -0.73 -11.38 -12.66
C LYS A 117 -1.31 -12.77 -12.43
N GLN A 118 -0.50 -13.80 -12.61
CA GLN A 118 -0.92 -15.20 -12.40
C GLN A 118 -0.98 -15.60 -10.91
N LYS A 119 -0.18 -14.97 -10.07
CA LYS A 119 0.02 -15.37 -8.66
C LYS A 119 -0.77 -14.54 -7.66
N ILE A 120 -1.13 -13.31 -7.99
CA ILE A 120 -1.90 -12.43 -7.13
C ILE A 120 -3.38 -12.54 -7.53
N ASP A 121 -4.20 -13.01 -6.60
CA ASP A 121 -5.65 -13.07 -6.79
C ASP A 121 -6.29 -11.69 -6.55
N ALA A 122 -5.84 -10.71 -7.32
CA ALA A 122 -6.38 -9.36 -7.34
C ALA A 122 -5.97 -8.66 -8.65
N PRO A 123 -6.80 -7.75 -9.19
CA PRO A 123 -6.53 -7.13 -10.49
C PRO A 123 -5.32 -6.20 -10.46
N LEU A 124 -4.56 -6.19 -11.56
CA LEU A 124 -3.61 -5.13 -11.84
C LEU A 124 -4.38 -3.85 -12.18
N LEU A 125 -4.17 -2.81 -11.38
CA LEU A 125 -4.86 -1.51 -11.51
C LEU A 125 -4.12 -0.57 -12.46
N GLY A 126 -2.82 -0.77 -12.62
CA GLY A 126 -2.01 0.06 -13.49
C GLY A 126 -0.52 -0.27 -13.44
N GLU A 127 0.19 0.20 -14.45
CA GLU A 127 1.63 0.06 -14.58
C GLU A 127 2.26 1.45 -14.71
N VAL A 128 2.97 1.89 -13.67
CA VAL A 128 3.71 3.15 -13.68
C VAL A 128 5.09 2.89 -14.27
N SER A 129 5.38 3.49 -15.41
CA SER A 129 6.70 3.42 -16.04
C SER A 129 7.76 4.09 -15.18
N TYR A 130 9.04 3.75 -15.41
CA TYR A 130 10.12 4.51 -14.78
C TYR A 130 10.06 5.97 -15.23
N ILE A 131 10.02 6.86 -14.28
CA ILE A 131 9.94 8.31 -14.50
C ILE A 131 11.04 8.98 -13.68
N HIS A 132 11.80 9.82 -14.37
CA HIS A 132 12.72 10.72 -13.70
C HIS A 132 11.90 11.88 -13.14
N LYS A 133 12.04 12.18 -11.84
CA LYS A 133 11.29 13.22 -11.12
C LYS A 133 9.76 13.01 -11.20
N PRO A 134 9.24 11.94 -10.63
CA PRO A 134 7.79 11.64 -10.68
C PRO A 134 6.93 12.71 -9.98
N GLU A 135 7.49 13.46 -9.04
CA GLU A 135 6.83 14.56 -8.32
C GLU A 135 6.45 15.74 -9.21
N GLU A 136 7.06 15.84 -10.39
CA GLU A 136 6.80 16.92 -11.38
C GLU A 136 5.76 16.50 -12.44
N GLN A 137 5.20 15.27 -12.36
CA GLN A 137 4.34 14.71 -13.40
C GLN A 137 3.00 14.20 -12.85
N ASP A 138 1.97 14.30 -13.68
CA ASP A 138 0.70 13.63 -13.43
C ASP A 138 0.84 12.13 -13.75
N LEU A 139 0.69 11.30 -12.72
CA LEU A 139 0.78 9.85 -12.82
C LEU A 139 -0.59 9.17 -12.95
N SER A 140 -1.69 9.91 -12.90
CA SER A 140 -3.05 9.35 -12.95
C SER A 140 -3.31 8.53 -14.20
N ARG A 141 -2.69 8.89 -15.32
CA ARG A 141 -2.78 8.19 -16.61
C ARG A 141 -2.31 6.73 -16.59
N PHE A 142 -1.50 6.36 -15.59
CA PHE A 142 -0.99 4.99 -15.46
C PHE A 142 -1.93 4.07 -14.69
N ILE A 143 -2.92 4.64 -14.00
CA ILE A 143 -3.91 3.89 -13.23
C ILE A 143 -5.19 3.83 -14.05
N THR A 144 -5.36 2.72 -14.78
CA THR A 144 -6.39 2.61 -15.83
C THR A 144 -7.65 1.87 -15.42
N ASN A 145 -7.62 1.14 -14.31
CA ASN A 145 -8.70 0.25 -13.88
C ASN A 145 -9.29 0.67 -12.50
N LEU A 146 -9.39 1.97 -12.23
CA LEU A 146 -9.94 2.48 -10.96
C LEU A 146 -11.44 2.20 -10.79
N ASP A 147 -12.18 2.04 -11.87
CA ASP A 147 -13.56 1.60 -11.87
C ASP A 147 -13.78 0.28 -11.12
N ARG A 148 -12.79 -0.61 -11.14
CA ARG A 148 -12.80 -1.85 -10.35
C ARG A 148 -12.78 -1.62 -8.84
N LEU A 149 -12.27 -0.48 -8.37
CA LEU A 149 -12.30 -0.10 -6.95
C LEU A 149 -13.69 0.37 -6.50
N THR A 150 -14.49 0.91 -7.41
CA THR A 150 -15.82 1.46 -7.12
C THR A 150 -16.87 0.35 -6.96
N TYR A 151 -16.69 -0.76 -7.64
CA TYR A 151 -17.63 -1.90 -7.60
C TYR A 151 -17.69 -2.57 -6.21
N MET A 152 -16.60 -2.51 -5.45
CA MET A 152 -16.55 -3.09 -4.11
C MET A 152 -17.20 -2.22 -3.01
N LYS A 153 -17.48 -0.94 -3.28
CA LYS A 153 -18.18 -0.06 -2.32
C LYS A 153 -19.62 -0.45 -2.07
N THR A 154 -20.25 -1.15 -3.01
CA THR A 154 -21.68 -1.51 -2.92
C THR A 154 -21.93 -2.77 -2.10
N GLU A 155 -20.94 -3.63 -1.92
CA GLU A 155 -21.08 -4.88 -1.14
C GLU A 155 -20.68 -4.72 0.34
N LEU A 156 -19.99 -3.65 0.71
CA LEU A 156 -19.58 -3.38 2.09
C LEU A 156 -20.61 -2.58 2.92
N VAL A 157 -21.76 -2.29 2.36
CA VAL A 157 -22.85 -1.52 3.00
C VAL A 157 -24.14 -2.37 3.17
N ALA A 158 -24.02 -3.68 3.11
CA ALA A 158 -25.16 -4.59 3.37
C ALA A 158 -25.00 -5.28 4.73
#